data_e50c039557491049490ea80f49988c27
#
_entry.id   e50c039557491049490ea80f49988c27
#
_cell.length_a   1.000
_cell.length_b   1.000
_cell.length_c   1.000
_cell.angle_alpha   90.00
_cell.angle_beta   90.00
_cell.angle_gamma   90.00
#
_symmetry.space_group_name_H-M   'P 1'
#
loop_
_entity.id
_entity.type
_entity.pdbx_description
1 polymer ?
#
loop_
_entity_poly.entity_id
_entity_poly.type
_entity_poly.pdbx_seq_one_letter_code
_entity_poly.pdbx_strand_id
1 'polypeptide(L)'
;ENIEGNRVVKAFVREPYETEKFDEHNDDYMQRNMALAYNSRKYMPWLDGLGFSLQLITLGLGGFLVIKGYMTLGNLVSFNSFLWMIDGPVRASGWLINDWQRFNASCIKIRKLLTEQPRIVEKPDAAEAVKQAVTIVEQVKRDDEATGATGAPGASGTSGAQQSAERKSCPLRIKGDIRFAHVSFAFPDDPETPILKDLDFTVPAGSKLGILGETGAGKSTLVSLISRFYDPTVGHVLIDGIDARDWPLATLRSQVCIVAQDTFLFSDTIGGNIGFGASDDSDDRYIQKMAQIAGADNFIRSMPQGYDTVVGERGVGLSGGQKQRLSLARALADNPSILIMDDTTSAVDMETEAEIQKHLKEMDGGKTIVAIAHRISSVKDSDLILVLEHGRIVERGTHAELVAAHGRYWGIYHKQLGLQSGAAQGF
;
A
#
# COMPACT_ATOMS: atom_id res chain seq x y z
N GLU A 1 -4.52 20.11 7.13
CA GLU A 1 -5.84 19.67 7.64
C GLU A 1 -6.94 20.65 7.24
N ASN A 2 -6.87 21.96 7.53
CA ASN A 2 -7.95 22.92 7.24
C ASN A 2 -8.28 23.08 5.74
N ILE A 3 -7.33 22.90 4.84
CA ILE A 3 -7.57 22.95 3.40
C ILE A 3 -8.36 21.71 2.93
N GLU A 4 -7.97 20.53 3.39
CA GLU A 4 -8.64 19.26 3.04
C GLU A 4 -9.98 19.10 3.77
N GLY A 5 -10.06 19.54 5.03
CA GLY A 5 -11.24 19.46 5.88
C GLY A 5 -12.28 20.56 5.66
N ASN A 6 -12.03 21.54 4.78
CA ASN A 6 -12.91 22.71 4.62
C ASN A 6 -14.38 22.36 4.28
N ARG A 7 -14.60 21.29 3.50
CA ARG A 7 -15.97 20.80 3.21
C ARG A 7 -16.69 20.32 4.46
N VAL A 8 -15.96 19.65 5.37
CA VAL A 8 -16.52 19.14 6.63
C VAL A 8 -16.84 20.33 7.56
N VAL A 9 -15.90 21.27 7.71
CA VAL A 9 -16.10 22.47 8.52
C VAL A 9 -17.35 23.24 8.09
N LYS A 10 -17.53 23.44 6.76
CA LYS A 10 -18.71 24.09 6.19
C LYS A 10 -19.99 23.27 6.37
N ALA A 11 -19.92 21.94 6.20
CA ALA A 11 -21.07 21.07 6.36
C ALA A 11 -21.64 21.11 7.79
N PHE A 12 -20.77 21.29 8.78
CA PHE A 12 -21.16 21.38 10.19
C PHE A 12 -21.29 22.81 10.73
N VAL A 13 -21.11 23.83 9.86
CA VAL A 13 -21.15 25.27 10.23
C VAL A 13 -20.23 25.57 11.43
N ARG A 14 -19.02 25.03 11.39
CA ARG A 14 -18.04 25.13 12.49
C ARG A 14 -16.88 26.09 12.18
N GLU A 15 -17.06 27.01 11.24
CA GLU A 15 -16.03 28.00 10.88
C GLU A 15 -15.56 28.84 12.09
N PRO A 16 -16.44 29.32 12.99
CA PRO A 16 -15.97 30.07 14.15
C PRO A 16 -15.09 29.25 15.09
N TYR A 17 -15.42 27.99 15.30
CA TYR A 17 -14.65 27.08 16.15
C TYR A 17 -13.25 26.77 15.54
N GLU A 18 -13.18 26.52 14.24
CA GLU A 18 -11.89 26.29 13.58
C GLU A 18 -11.03 27.57 13.52
N THR A 19 -11.65 28.73 13.41
CA THR A 19 -10.94 30.02 13.48
C THR A 19 -10.34 30.22 14.88
N GLU A 20 -11.11 30.01 15.94
CA GLU A 20 -10.64 30.11 17.33
C GLU A 20 -9.47 29.13 17.60
N LYS A 21 -9.60 27.90 17.17
CA LYS A 21 -8.54 26.88 17.28
C LYS A 21 -7.28 27.25 16.50
N PHE A 22 -7.45 27.84 15.31
CA PHE A 22 -6.32 28.34 14.52
C PHE A 22 -5.63 29.51 15.22
N ASP A 23 -6.40 30.43 15.78
CA ASP A 23 -5.87 31.59 16.51
C ASP A 23 -5.08 31.13 17.75
N GLU A 24 -5.55 30.14 18.50
CA GLU A 24 -4.82 29.54 19.62
C GLU A 24 -3.46 28.96 19.18
N HIS A 25 -3.44 28.20 18.09
CA HIS A 25 -2.19 27.65 17.56
C HIS A 25 -1.26 28.75 16.99
N ASN A 26 -1.83 29.77 16.37
CA ASN A 26 -1.08 30.92 15.87
C ASN A 26 -0.46 31.74 17.00
N ASP A 27 -1.17 31.91 18.10
CA ASP A 27 -0.66 32.55 19.30
C ASP A 27 0.49 31.75 19.94
N ASP A 28 0.39 30.44 20.06
CA ASP A 28 1.50 29.59 20.54
C ASP A 28 2.73 29.71 19.62
N TYR A 29 2.51 29.68 18.31
CA TYR A 29 3.58 29.89 17.32
C TYR A 29 4.20 31.29 17.45
N MET A 30 3.38 32.30 17.59
CA MET A 30 3.83 33.71 17.81
C MET A 30 4.65 33.82 19.10
N GLN A 31 4.19 33.23 20.21
CA GLN A 31 4.90 33.27 21.49
C GLN A 31 6.29 32.58 21.39
N ARG A 32 6.38 31.45 20.71
CA ARG A 32 7.67 30.75 20.47
C ARG A 32 8.62 31.58 19.61
N ASN A 33 8.13 32.23 18.58
CA ASN A 33 8.94 33.12 17.74
C ASN A 33 9.36 34.39 18.51
N MET A 34 8.46 34.93 19.33
CA MET A 34 8.79 36.07 20.20
C MET A 34 9.86 35.71 21.23
N ALA A 35 9.85 34.48 21.77
CA ALA A 35 10.91 33.99 22.67
C ALA A 35 12.28 33.94 21.97
N LEU A 36 12.33 33.49 20.70
CA LEU A 36 13.55 33.54 19.90
C LEU A 36 14.00 34.97 19.62
N ALA A 37 13.07 35.85 19.26
CA ALA A 37 13.36 37.30 19.04
C ALA A 37 13.87 37.98 20.32
N TYR A 38 13.31 37.63 21.47
CA TYR A 38 13.73 38.13 22.76
C TYR A 38 15.17 37.72 23.10
N ASN A 39 15.53 36.45 22.86
CA ASN A 39 16.89 35.96 23.01
C ASN A 39 17.87 36.71 22.07
N SER A 40 17.50 36.88 20.80
CA SER A 40 18.32 37.63 19.84
C SER A 40 18.49 39.09 20.27
N ARG A 41 17.42 39.75 20.69
CA ARG A 41 17.47 41.14 21.24
C ARG A 41 18.37 41.26 22.45
N LYS A 42 18.43 40.23 23.31
CA LYS A 42 19.26 40.26 24.53
C LYS A 42 20.74 40.12 24.22
N TYR A 43 21.14 39.31 23.27
CA TYR A 43 22.54 38.94 23.04
C TYR A 43 23.19 39.67 21.85
N MET A 44 22.45 39.95 20.78
CA MET A 44 22.98 40.61 19.58
C MET A 44 23.62 41.98 19.83
N PRO A 45 22.99 42.89 20.60
CA PRO A 45 23.62 44.20 20.85
C PRO A 45 24.97 44.10 21.58
N TRP A 46 25.14 43.11 22.45
CA TRP A 46 26.41 42.88 23.14
C TRP A 46 27.50 42.38 22.18
N LEU A 47 27.14 41.48 21.27
CA LEU A 47 28.07 40.99 20.24
C LEU A 47 28.49 42.10 19.28
N ASP A 48 27.53 42.91 18.83
CA ASP A 48 27.80 44.05 17.98
C ASP A 48 28.62 45.10 18.71
N GLY A 49 28.30 45.38 19.98
CA GLY A 49 29.05 46.32 20.85
C GLY A 49 30.49 45.90 21.04
N LEU A 50 30.79 44.60 21.21
CA LEU A 50 32.16 44.07 21.27
C LEU A 50 32.90 44.27 19.94
N GLY A 51 32.26 44.03 18.82
CA GLY A 51 32.84 44.26 17.48
C GLY A 51 33.18 45.72 17.25
N PHE A 52 32.26 46.64 17.57
CA PHE A 52 32.50 48.10 17.45
C PHE A 52 33.57 48.59 18.45
N SER A 53 33.64 48.03 19.67
CA SER A 53 34.68 48.40 20.65
C SER A 53 36.08 48.07 20.14
N LEU A 54 36.24 46.93 19.48
CA LEU A 54 37.53 46.55 18.85
C LEU A 54 37.96 47.57 17.80
N GLN A 55 37.04 48.08 17.01
CA GLN A 55 37.30 49.06 15.98
C GLN A 55 37.65 50.42 16.59
N LEU A 56 36.95 50.86 17.66
CA LEU A 56 37.28 52.10 18.39
C LEU A 56 38.66 52.02 19.01
N ILE A 57 39.03 50.90 19.63
CA ILE A 57 40.35 50.68 20.21
C ILE A 57 41.42 50.74 19.11
N THR A 58 41.19 50.10 17.97
CA THR A 58 42.14 50.09 16.84
C THR A 58 42.38 51.51 16.30
N LEU A 59 41.32 52.28 16.12
CA LEU A 59 41.43 53.65 15.63
C LEU A 59 42.07 54.56 16.69
N GLY A 60 41.69 54.44 17.97
CA GLY A 60 42.21 55.27 19.06
C GLY A 60 43.70 54.99 19.34
N LEU A 61 44.04 53.73 19.63
CA LEU A 61 45.42 53.31 19.88
C LEU A 61 46.30 53.44 18.64
N GLY A 62 45.80 52.98 17.49
CA GLY A 62 46.52 53.03 16.22
C GLY A 62 46.79 54.50 15.80
N GLY A 63 45.76 55.37 15.92
CA GLY A 63 45.94 56.81 15.69
C GLY A 63 46.98 57.45 16.62
N PHE A 64 46.96 57.09 17.91
CA PHE A 64 47.96 57.54 18.86
C PHE A 64 49.39 57.08 18.48
N LEU A 65 49.56 55.84 18.07
CA LEU A 65 50.86 55.28 17.62
C LEU A 65 51.34 55.96 16.32
N VAL A 66 50.46 56.32 15.41
CA VAL A 66 50.81 57.08 14.20
C VAL A 66 51.27 58.48 14.55
N ILE A 67 50.61 59.22 15.47
CA ILE A 67 51.01 60.54 15.94
C ILE A 67 52.37 60.49 16.60
N LYS A 68 52.69 59.47 17.36
CA LYS A 68 53.99 59.23 18.01
C LYS A 68 55.06 58.70 17.05
N GLY A 69 54.80 58.46 15.80
CA GLY A 69 55.75 58.02 14.81
C GLY A 69 56.15 56.50 14.89
N TYR A 70 55.47 55.73 15.74
CA TYR A 70 55.74 54.29 15.86
C TYR A 70 55.10 53.45 14.77
N MET A 71 54.13 53.98 14.03
CA MET A 71 53.43 53.30 12.97
C MET A 71 53.08 54.29 11.84
N THR A 72 53.09 53.77 10.59
CA THR A 72 52.64 54.55 9.41
C THR A 72 51.12 54.53 9.30
N LEU A 73 50.56 55.58 8.69
CA LEU A 73 49.12 55.66 8.40
C LEU A 73 48.68 54.47 7.53
N GLY A 74 49.51 54.08 6.56
CA GLY A 74 49.23 52.90 5.72
C GLY A 74 49.07 51.59 6.50
N ASN A 75 49.90 51.38 7.52
CA ASN A 75 49.78 50.21 8.40
C ASN A 75 48.49 50.23 9.21
N LEU A 76 48.05 51.39 9.71
CA LEU A 76 46.78 51.52 10.43
C LEU A 76 45.57 51.18 9.51
N VAL A 77 45.58 51.73 8.29
CA VAL A 77 44.53 51.46 7.31
C VAL A 77 44.49 49.95 6.94
N SER A 78 45.68 49.37 6.70
CA SER A 78 45.77 47.93 6.40
C SER A 78 45.26 47.08 7.54
N PHE A 79 45.62 47.38 8.78
CA PHE A 79 45.15 46.65 9.97
C PHE A 79 43.63 46.80 10.14
N ASN A 80 43.07 47.98 9.94
CA ASN A 80 41.62 48.17 10.00
C ASN A 80 40.91 47.38 8.88
N SER A 81 41.49 47.31 7.69
CA SER A 81 40.94 46.49 6.60
C SER A 81 40.94 44.98 6.91
N PHE A 82 41.99 44.48 7.59
CA PHE A 82 42.00 43.08 8.04
C PHE A 82 40.96 42.79 9.12
N LEU A 83 40.66 43.73 10.02
CA LEU A 83 39.58 43.57 11.01
C LEU A 83 38.22 43.44 10.33
N TRP A 84 37.93 44.25 9.31
CA TRP A 84 36.72 44.12 8.51
C TRP A 84 36.65 42.78 7.75
N MET A 85 37.79 42.32 7.25
CA MET A 85 37.86 41.05 6.53
C MET A 85 37.58 39.84 7.43
N ILE A 86 37.94 39.89 8.72
CA ILE A 86 37.69 38.85 9.70
C ILE A 86 36.26 38.89 10.24
N ASP A 87 35.61 40.05 10.33
CA ASP A 87 34.27 40.20 10.90
C ASP A 87 33.22 39.31 10.18
N GLY A 88 33.28 39.25 8.85
CA GLY A 88 32.38 38.43 8.04
C GLY A 88 32.42 36.93 8.40
N PRO A 89 33.56 36.24 8.35
CA PRO A 89 33.69 34.85 8.74
C PRO A 89 33.33 34.56 10.20
N VAL A 90 33.63 35.47 11.12
CA VAL A 90 33.26 35.32 12.53
C VAL A 90 31.75 35.36 12.71
N ARG A 91 31.06 36.30 12.08
CA ARG A 91 29.60 36.38 12.10
C ARG A 91 28.97 35.15 11.40
N ALA A 92 29.55 34.74 10.28
CA ALA A 92 29.10 33.55 9.54
C ALA A 92 29.21 32.26 10.37
N SER A 93 30.21 32.15 11.25
CA SER A 93 30.39 30.94 12.09
C SER A 93 29.19 30.66 12.99
N GLY A 94 28.49 31.70 13.47
CA GLY A 94 27.33 31.56 14.34
C GLY A 94 26.14 30.88 13.65
N TRP A 95 25.82 31.31 12.43
CA TRP A 95 24.73 30.66 11.69
C TRP A 95 25.17 29.34 11.06
N LEU A 96 26.45 29.15 10.72
CA LEU A 96 27.00 27.91 10.24
C LEU A 96 26.84 26.79 11.29
N ILE A 97 27.03 27.11 12.58
CA ILE A 97 26.80 26.17 13.70
C ILE A 97 25.32 25.75 13.74
N ASN A 98 24.39 26.69 13.57
CA ASN A 98 22.95 26.36 13.54
C ASN A 98 22.60 25.49 12.33
N ASP A 99 23.15 25.79 11.16
CA ASP A 99 22.92 24.97 9.96
C ASP A 99 23.54 23.59 10.10
N TRP A 100 24.70 23.48 10.74
CA TRP A 100 25.30 22.18 11.08
C TRP A 100 24.41 21.35 12.01
N GLN A 101 23.82 21.98 13.03
CA GLN A 101 22.86 21.29 13.92
C GLN A 101 21.63 20.80 13.17
N ARG A 102 21.04 21.65 12.30
CA ARG A 102 19.91 21.28 11.44
C ARG A 102 20.28 20.14 10.50
N PHE A 103 21.44 20.26 9.85
CA PHE A 103 21.97 19.20 8.98
C PHE A 103 22.11 17.87 9.73
N ASN A 104 22.75 17.89 10.88
CA ASN A 104 22.96 16.70 11.71
C ASN A 104 21.60 16.07 12.14
N ALA A 105 20.66 16.87 12.59
CA ALA A 105 19.30 16.41 12.94
C ALA A 105 18.57 15.79 11.74
N SER A 106 18.71 16.38 10.54
CA SER A 106 18.15 15.84 9.31
C SER A 106 18.83 14.55 8.89
N CYS A 107 20.16 14.49 8.96
CA CYS A 107 20.95 13.26 8.68
C CYS A 107 20.57 12.11 9.60
N ILE A 108 20.33 12.37 10.90
CA ILE A 108 19.88 11.33 11.84
C ILE A 108 18.52 10.75 11.40
N LYS A 109 17.57 11.61 11.00
CA LYS A 109 16.25 11.16 10.51
C LYS A 109 16.38 10.32 9.23
N ILE A 110 17.16 10.80 8.26
CA ILE A 110 17.40 10.08 7.00
C ILE A 110 18.11 8.76 7.27
N ARG A 111 19.15 8.77 8.11
CA ARG A 111 19.86 7.54 8.48
C ARG A 111 18.94 6.52 9.16
N LYS A 112 18.07 6.97 10.07
CA LYS A 112 17.09 6.09 10.72
C LYS A 112 16.23 5.39 9.65
N LEU A 113 15.71 6.15 8.68
CA LEU A 113 14.92 5.59 7.58
C LEU A 113 15.72 4.61 6.72
N LEU A 114 16.95 4.97 6.34
CA LEU A 114 17.81 4.13 5.50
C LEU A 114 18.33 2.86 6.21
N THR A 115 18.42 2.89 7.54
CA THR A 115 18.86 1.75 8.34
C THR A 115 17.70 0.91 8.87
N GLU A 116 16.45 1.34 8.63
CA GLU A 116 15.27 0.54 8.96
C GLU A 116 15.33 -0.78 8.19
N GLN A 117 15.34 -1.88 8.92
CA GLN A 117 15.33 -3.21 8.29
C GLN A 117 13.91 -3.56 7.87
N PRO A 118 13.69 -4.03 6.64
CA PRO A 118 12.38 -4.51 6.22
C PRO A 118 11.98 -5.70 7.10
N ARG A 119 10.72 -5.68 7.60
CA ARG A 119 10.18 -6.77 8.45
C ARG A 119 10.04 -8.07 7.65
N ILE A 120 9.74 -7.96 6.37
CA ILE A 120 9.66 -9.10 5.46
C ILE A 120 10.99 -9.21 4.72
N VAL A 121 11.73 -10.28 5.00
CA VAL A 121 13.04 -10.55 4.40
C VAL A 121 12.92 -11.79 3.53
N GLU A 122 13.46 -11.72 2.33
CA GLU A 122 13.54 -12.84 1.41
C GLU A 122 14.71 -13.75 1.79
N LYS A 123 14.49 -15.07 1.72
CA LYS A 123 15.59 -16.04 1.93
C LYS A 123 16.55 -15.99 0.73
N PRO A 124 17.87 -16.01 0.94
CA PRO A 124 18.84 -15.91 -0.15
C PRO A 124 18.66 -16.95 -1.27
N ASP A 125 18.23 -18.17 -0.90
CA ASP A 125 18.09 -19.29 -1.80
C ASP A 125 16.62 -19.60 -2.17
N ALA A 126 15.70 -18.64 -1.93
CA ALA A 126 14.25 -18.87 -2.12
C ALA A 126 13.90 -19.37 -3.53
N ALA A 127 14.51 -18.81 -4.59
CA ALA A 127 14.24 -19.20 -5.96
C ALA A 127 14.67 -20.64 -6.28
N GLU A 128 15.77 -21.13 -5.73
CA GLU A 128 16.25 -22.49 -5.93
C GLU A 128 15.46 -23.48 -5.08
N ALA A 129 15.18 -23.13 -3.84
CA ALA A 129 14.37 -23.93 -2.93
C ALA A 129 12.96 -24.18 -3.49
N VAL A 130 12.32 -23.18 -4.08
CA VAL A 130 11.00 -23.31 -4.71
C VAL A 130 11.07 -24.18 -5.95
N LYS A 131 12.09 -24.05 -6.81
CA LYS A 131 12.24 -24.95 -7.98
C LYS A 131 12.34 -26.41 -7.56
N GLN A 132 13.11 -26.71 -6.51
CA GLN A 132 13.23 -28.05 -5.97
C GLN A 132 11.90 -28.54 -5.36
N ALA A 133 11.23 -27.71 -4.58
CA ALA A 133 9.95 -28.04 -3.94
C ALA A 133 8.84 -28.32 -4.98
N VAL A 134 8.73 -27.51 -6.04
CA VAL A 134 7.78 -27.73 -7.14
C VAL A 134 8.04 -29.07 -7.82
N THR A 135 9.30 -29.40 -8.08
CA THR A 135 9.67 -30.70 -8.67
C THR A 135 9.26 -31.88 -7.79
N ILE A 136 9.47 -31.77 -6.48
CA ILE A 136 9.09 -32.82 -5.51
C ILE A 136 7.57 -32.98 -5.44
N VAL A 137 6.82 -31.87 -5.34
CA VAL A 137 5.35 -31.88 -5.28
C VAL A 137 4.75 -32.48 -6.55
N GLU A 138 5.32 -32.19 -7.72
CA GLU A 138 4.89 -32.83 -8.99
C GLU A 138 5.25 -34.29 -9.08
N GLN A 139 6.33 -34.75 -8.48
CA GLN A 139 6.69 -36.16 -8.40
C GLN A 139 5.73 -36.91 -7.48
N VAL A 140 5.48 -36.40 -6.29
CA VAL A 140 4.53 -37.03 -5.33
C VAL A 140 3.13 -37.15 -5.94
N LYS A 141 2.63 -36.12 -6.63
CA LYS A 141 1.32 -36.22 -7.34
C LYS A 141 1.30 -37.26 -8.44
N ARG A 142 2.38 -37.44 -9.20
CA ARG A 142 2.48 -38.48 -10.22
C ARG A 142 2.53 -39.87 -9.62
N ASP A 143 3.17 -40.05 -8.48
CA ASP A 143 3.26 -41.32 -7.78
C ASP A 143 1.91 -41.70 -7.14
N ASP A 144 1.14 -40.73 -6.64
CA ASP A 144 -0.22 -40.95 -6.13
C ASP A 144 -1.22 -41.27 -7.26
N GLU A 145 -1.11 -40.64 -8.43
CA GLU A 145 -1.91 -40.97 -9.62
C GLU A 145 -1.53 -42.33 -10.21
N ALA A 146 -0.27 -42.71 -10.14
CA ALA A 146 0.21 -44.00 -10.62
C ALA A 146 -0.22 -45.18 -9.75
N THR A 147 -0.46 -44.96 -8.45
CA THR A 147 -0.97 -45.96 -7.50
C THR A 147 -2.49 -46.15 -7.58
N GLY A 148 -3.22 -45.23 -8.22
CA GLY A 148 -4.69 -45.27 -8.38
C GLY A 148 -5.21 -45.75 -9.73
N ALA A 149 -4.38 -45.99 -10.76
CA ALA A 149 -4.82 -46.32 -12.11
C ALA A 149 -4.24 -47.65 -12.62
N THR A 150 -4.98 -48.76 -12.41
CA THR A 150 -4.88 -49.93 -13.27
C THR A 150 -5.78 -49.73 -14.48
N GLY A 151 -5.19 -49.50 -15.69
CA GLY A 151 -5.99 -49.49 -16.92
C GLY A 151 -5.32 -48.80 -18.11
N ALA A 152 -4.45 -49.58 -18.81
CA ALA A 152 -4.12 -49.62 -20.25
C ALA A 152 -3.77 -48.34 -21.07
N PRO A 153 -2.81 -48.50 -22.03
CA PRO A 153 -2.17 -47.39 -22.73
C PRO A 153 -2.75 -47.13 -24.13
N GLY A 154 -2.65 -45.92 -24.60
CA GLY A 154 -3.06 -45.59 -25.98
C GLY A 154 -2.62 -44.21 -26.48
N ALA A 155 -1.59 -44.24 -27.32
CA ALA A 155 -1.35 -43.41 -28.51
C ALA A 155 -0.96 -41.91 -28.37
N SER A 156 0.32 -41.71 -28.58
CA SER A 156 1.03 -40.74 -29.47
C SER A 156 0.22 -39.70 -30.26
N GLY A 157 0.66 -38.46 -30.18
CA GLY A 157 0.34 -37.40 -31.12
C GLY A 157 1.35 -36.22 -30.98
N THR A 158 2.25 -36.18 -31.94
CA THR A 158 3.37 -35.24 -32.12
C THR A 158 2.96 -33.86 -32.60
N SER A 159 3.79 -32.91 -32.23
CA SER A 159 4.27 -31.74 -32.97
C SER A 159 3.40 -30.48 -33.13
N GLY A 160 4.01 -29.37 -32.78
CA GLY A 160 3.60 -28.02 -33.14
C GLY A 160 4.29 -26.96 -32.29
N ALA A 161 5.63 -26.95 -32.28
CA ALA A 161 6.41 -25.84 -31.73
C ALA A 161 6.36 -24.66 -32.69
N GLN A 162 5.81 -23.55 -32.27
CA GLN A 162 6.13 -22.26 -32.82
C GLN A 162 6.61 -21.34 -31.70
N GLN A 163 7.87 -20.96 -31.87
CA GLN A 163 8.62 -19.98 -31.10
C GLN A 163 7.88 -18.65 -31.12
N SER A 164 7.47 -18.17 -29.98
CA SER A 164 7.14 -16.77 -29.77
C SER A 164 7.97 -16.26 -28.61
N ALA A 165 8.79 -15.27 -28.94
CA ALA A 165 9.55 -14.31 -28.18
C ALA A 165 9.70 -14.54 -26.67
N GLU A 166 10.97 -14.57 -26.25
CA GLU A 166 11.42 -14.61 -24.87
C GLU A 166 10.81 -13.47 -24.05
N ARG A 167 9.64 -13.72 -23.47
CA ARG A 167 9.24 -13.01 -22.25
C ARG A 167 10.33 -13.29 -21.23
N LYS A 168 10.81 -12.28 -20.51
CA LYS A 168 11.50 -12.46 -19.22
C LYS A 168 10.52 -13.18 -18.29
N SER A 169 10.37 -14.49 -18.53
CA SER A 169 9.46 -15.35 -17.80
C SER A 169 10.01 -15.50 -16.39
N CYS A 170 9.25 -15.06 -15.40
CA CYS A 170 9.39 -15.60 -14.07
C CYS A 170 9.23 -17.13 -14.21
N PRO A 171 10.27 -17.93 -13.98
CA PRO A 171 10.28 -19.35 -14.40
C PRO A 171 9.35 -20.24 -13.59
N LEU A 172 8.63 -19.70 -12.62
CA LEU A 172 7.75 -20.40 -11.69
C LEU A 172 6.36 -19.73 -11.68
N ARG A 173 5.40 -20.36 -12.35
CA ARG A 173 4.01 -19.92 -12.32
C ARG A 173 3.27 -20.61 -11.18
N ILE A 174 2.62 -19.80 -10.31
CA ILE A 174 1.72 -20.25 -9.24
C ILE A 174 0.45 -20.80 -9.87
N LYS A 175 -0.03 -21.97 -9.42
CA LYS A 175 -1.32 -22.56 -9.85
C LYS A 175 -2.48 -21.91 -9.12
N GLY A 176 -2.26 -21.51 -7.85
CA GLY A 176 -3.22 -20.76 -7.06
C GLY A 176 -3.93 -21.56 -5.97
N ASP A 177 -3.40 -22.71 -5.55
CA ASP A 177 -3.87 -23.41 -4.35
C ASP A 177 -3.46 -22.62 -3.10
N ILE A 178 -4.40 -22.36 -2.19
CA ILE A 178 -4.15 -21.60 -0.97
C ILE A 178 -4.55 -22.46 0.23
N ARG A 179 -3.63 -22.64 1.20
CA ARG A 179 -3.91 -23.34 2.44
C ARG A 179 -3.45 -22.53 3.65
N PHE A 180 -4.35 -22.31 4.57
CA PHE A 180 -4.05 -21.84 5.92
C PHE A 180 -3.98 -23.03 6.85
N ALA A 181 -2.83 -23.26 7.46
CA ALA A 181 -2.61 -24.37 8.39
C ALA A 181 -2.41 -23.79 9.80
N HIS A 182 -3.48 -23.80 10.61
CA HIS A 182 -3.51 -23.31 11.99
C HIS A 182 -2.90 -21.92 12.17
N VAL A 183 -3.33 -20.97 11.31
CA VAL A 183 -2.76 -19.63 11.26
C VAL A 183 -3.34 -18.73 12.34
N SER A 184 -2.46 -18.14 13.14
CA SER A 184 -2.77 -17.02 14.02
C SER A 184 -1.88 -15.84 13.70
N PHE A 185 -2.42 -14.63 13.86
CA PHE A 185 -1.69 -13.40 13.56
C PHE A 185 -2.03 -12.28 14.54
N ALA A 186 -1.01 -11.60 15.02
CA ALA A 186 -1.07 -10.32 15.73
C ALA A 186 -0.15 -9.30 15.06
N PHE A 187 -0.53 -8.03 15.08
CA PHE A 187 0.35 -6.99 14.55
C PHE A 187 1.60 -6.84 15.44
N PRO A 188 2.77 -6.58 14.85
CA PRO A 188 4.02 -6.44 15.62
C PRO A 188 3.99 -5.30 16.64
N ASP A 189 3.12 -4.30 16.44
CA ASP A 189 2.97 -3.15 17.33
C ASP A 189 2.05 -3.46 18.52
N ASP A 190 1.24 -4.55 18.45
CA ASP A 190 0.40 -5.07 19.53
C ASP A 190 0.37 -6.62 19.48
N PRO A 191 1.46 -7.27 19.93
CA PRO A 191 1.59 -8.73 19.85
C PRO A 191 0.68 -9.49 20.81
N GLU A 192 0.16 -8.84 21.86
CA GLU A 192 -0.71 -9.45 22.84
C GLU A 192 -2.17 -9.61 22.36
N THR A 193 -2.55 -8.87 21.30
CA THR A 193 -3.91 -8.87 20.76
C THR A 193 -3.97 -9.58 19.40
N PRO A 194 -4.20 -10.90 19.35
CA PRO A 194 -4.29 -11.62 18.08
C PRO A 194 -5.55 -11.23 17.32
N ILE A 195 -5.34 -10.77 16.08
CA ILE A 195 -6.41 -10.40 15.14
C ILE A 195 -6.99 -11.64 14.45
N LEU A 196 -6.14 -12.61 14.10
CA LEU A 196 -6.57 -13.89 13.53
C LEU A 196 -6.17 -15.01 14.50
N LYS A 197 -7.07 -16.00 14.67
CA LYS A 197 -6.96 -17.01 15.71
C LYS A 197 -7.28 -18.38 15.13
N ASP A 198 -6.24 -19.19 14.94
CA ASP A 198 -6.33 -20.61 14.54
C ASP A 198 -7.17 -20.82 13.28
N LEU A 199 -6.82 -20.15 12.19
CA LEU A 199 -7.48 -20.32 10.90
C LEU A 199 -6.94 -21.56 10.19
N ASP A 200 -7.84 -22.50 9.86
CA ASP A 200 -7.50 -23.73 9.12
C ASP A 200 -8.51 -23.96 8.00
N PHE A 201 -8.09 -23.79 6.73
CA PHE A 201 -8.90 -24.01 5.54
C PHE A 201 -8.03 -24.15 4.28
N THR A 202 -8.63 -24.68 3.21
CA THR A 202 -7.97 -24.84 1.90
C THR A 202 -8.87 -24.29 0.80
N VAL A 203 -8.29 -23.62 -0.17
CA VAL A 203 -8.93 -23.11 -1.39
C VAL A 203 -8.22 -23.73 -2.58
N PRO A 204 -8.85 -24.64 -3.32
CA PRO A 204 -8.23 -25.24 -4.50
C PRO A 204 -7.93 -24.21 -5.59
N ALA A 205 -6.89 -24.46 -6.38
CA ALA A 205 -6.57 -23.62 -7.53
C ALA A 205 -7.77 -23.47 -8.48
N GLY A 206 -8.00 -22.24 -8.96
CA GLY A 206 -9.13 -21.93 -9.85
C GLY A 206 -10.48 -21.79 -9.16
N SER A 207 -10.57 -21.97 -7.83
CA SER A 207 -11.81 -21.82 -7.06
C SER A 207 -12.03 -20.38 -6.61
N LYS A 208 -13.27 -20.06 -6.29
CA LYS A 208 -13.67 -18.77 -5.71
C LYS A 208 -13.94 -18.91 -4.22
N LEU A 209 -13.17 -18.18 -3.41
CA LEU A 209 -13.38 -18.02 -1.98
C LEU A 209 -14.15 -16.73 -1.69
N GLY A 210 -15.26 -16.81 -0.97
CA GLY A 210 -15.97 -15.68 -0.41
C GLY A 210 -15.64 -15.50 1.07
N ILE A 211 -15.33 -14.29 1.51
CA ILE A 211 -15.07 -13.97 2.91
C ILE A 211 -16.07 -12.92 3.39
N LEU A 212 -16.90 -13.31 4.37
CA LEU A 212 -17.90 -12.46 5.01
C LEU A 212 -17.53 -12.23 6.48
N GLY A 213 -18.00 -11.12 7.03
CA GLY A 213 -17.83 -10.79 8.45
C GLY A 213 -18.01 -9.30 8.70
N GLU A 214 -18.19 -8.94 9.95
CA GLU A 214 -18.32 -7.55 10.37
C GLU A 214 -17.01 -6.76 10.16
N THR A 215 -17.10 -5.43 10.19
CA THR A 215 -15.90 -4.58 10.17
C THR A 215 -15.02 -4.91 11.39
N GLY A 216 -13.72 -5.08 11.19
CA GLY A 216 -12.81 -5.48 12.26
C GLY A 216 -12.72 -6.98 12.52
N ALA A 217 -13.45 -7.84 11.78
CA ALA A 217 -13.36 -9.31 11.94
C ALA A 217 -12.02 -9.92 11.47
N GLY A 218 -11.12 -9.15 10.81
CA GLY A 218 -9.81 -9.61 10.34
C GLY A 218 -9.77 -9.99 8.86
N LYS A 219 -10.79 -9.65 8.06
CA LYS A 219 -10.87 -10.03 6.63
C LYS A 219 -9.69 -9.49 5.80
N SER A 220 -9.42 -8.19 5.86
CA SER A 220 -8.31 -7.56 5.13
C SER A 220 -6.94 -8.02 5.66
N THR A 221 -6.85 -8.37 6.96
CA THR A 221 -5.65 -8.96 7.55
C THR A 221 -5.39 -10.35 6.98
N LEU A 222 -6.43 -11.18 6.82
CA LEU A 222 -6.30 -12.51 6.23
C LEU A 222 -5.71 -12.44 4.81
N VAL A 223 -6.23 -11.58 3.95
CA VAL A 223 -5.72 -11.47 2.57
C VAL A 223 -4.33 -10.82 2.50
N SER A 224 -3.97 -9.99 3.48
CA SER A 224 -2.62 -9.44 3.61
C SER A 224 -1.56 -10.52 3.89
N LEU A 225 -1.94 -11.64 4.52
CA LEU A 225 -1.06 -12.80 4.72
C LEU A 225 -0.88 -13.59 3.42
N ILE A 226 -1.91 -13.69 2.56
CA ILE A 226 -1.78 -14.36 1.25
C ILE A 226 -0.75 -13.64 0.37
N SER A 227 -0.78 -12.32 0.34
CA SER A 227 0.15 -11.49 -0.43
C SER A 227 1.49 -11.26 0.30
N ARG A 228 1.65 -11.87 1.47
CA ARG A 228 2.83 -11.72 2.32
C ARG A 228 3.21 -10.24 2.55
N PHE A 229 2.22 -9.42 2.93
CA PHE A 229 2.50 -8.10 3.53
C PHE A 229 2.89 -8.24 5.00
N TYR A 230 2.46 -9.35 5.60
CA TYR A 230 2.86 -9.79 6.93
C TYR A 230 3.11 -11.31 6.90
N ASP A 231 3.99 -11.79 7.77
CA ASP A 231 4.15 -13.21 8.02
C ASP A 231 3.24 -13.63 9.20
N PRO A 232 2.66 -14.84 9.23
CA PRO A 232 1.85 -15.31 10.33
C PRO A 232 2.68 -15.42 11.63
N THR A 233 2.05 -15.11 12.77
CA THR A 233 2.70 -15.26 14.09
C THR A 233 2.82 -16.74 14.47
N VAL A 234 1.80 -17.54 14.14
CA VAL A 234 1.75 -18.99 14.35
C VAL A 234 1.15 -19.63 13.10
N GLY A 235 1.60 -20.84 12.77
CA GLY A 235 1.11 -21.59 11.63
C GLY A 235 1.79 -21.23 10.31
N HIS A 236 1.19 -21.69 9.21
CA HIS A 236 1.74 -21.57 7.86
C HIS A 236 0.65 -21.18 6.85
N VAL A 237 0.98 -20.22 5.99
CA VAL A 237 0.22 -19.93 4.78
C VAL A 237 0.95 -20.58 3.62
N LEU A 238 0.33 -21.59 3.00
CA LEU A 238 0.93 -22.32 1.89
C LEU A 238 0.27 -21.90 0.59
N ILE A 239 1.10 -21.63 -0.42
CA ILE A 239 0.69 -21.38 -1.79
C ILE A 239 1.27 -22.51 -2.65
N ASP A 240 0.41 -23.28 -3.31
CA ASP A 240 0.77 -24.49 -4.04
C ASP A 240 1.54 -25.52 -3.20
N GLY A 241 1.23 -25.58 -1.90
CA GLY A 241 1.90 -26.48 -0.94
C GLY A 241 3.23 -25.96 -0.39
N ILE A 242 3.71 -24.81 -0.84
CA ILE A 242 4.95 -24.17 -0.39
C ILE A 242 4.60 -23.00 0.53
N ASP A 243 5.31 -22.87 1.67
CA ASP A 243 5.11 -21.74 2.58
C ASP A 243 5.36 -20.41 1.88
N ALA A 244 4.47 -19.44 2.07
CA ALA A 244 4.59 -18.09 1.50
C ALA A 244 5.92 -17.42 1.84
N ARG A 245 6.54 -17.80 2.98
CA ARG A 245 7.84 -17.30 3.42
C ARG A 245 9.01 -17.84 2.59
N ASP A 246 8.80 -18.92 1.89
CA ASP A 246 9.81 -19.58 1.05
C ASP A 246 9.74 -19.18 -0.41
N TRP A 247 8.65 -18.50 -0.83
CA TRP A 247 8.53 -17.93 -2.17
C TRP A 247 9.38 -16.68 -2.33
N PRO A 248 10.05 -16.48 -3.51
CA PRO A 248 10.61 -15.18 -3.88
C PRO A 248 9.50 -14.13 -3.90
N LEU A 249 9.70 -13.01 -3.19
CA LEU A 249 8.68 -11.97 -3.06
C LEU A 249 8.22 -11.41 -4.41
N ALA A 250 9.16 -11.21 -5.34
CA ALA A 250 8.84 -10.74 -6.67
C ALA A 250 7.91 -11.70 -7.41
N THR A 251 8.18 -13.03 -7.36
CA THR A 251 7.35 -14.07 -7.96
C THR A 251 5.98 -14.13 -7.29
N LEU A 252 5.93 -14.15 -5.96
CA LEU A 252 4.67 -14.22 -5.23
C LEU A 252 3.77 -13.01 -5.55
N ARG A 253 4.32 -11.80 -5.46
CA ARG A 253 3.56 -10.55 -5.63
C ARG A 253 3.17 -10.25 -7.06
N SER A 254 3.91 -10.75 -8.07
CA SER A 254 3.50 -10.65 -9.48
C SER A 254 2.35 -11.59 -9.82
N GLN A 255 2.10 -12.63 -8.99
CA GLN A 255 1.05 -13.60 -9.26
C GLN A 255 -0.09 -13.59 -8.25
N VAL A 256 0.02 -12.78 -7.19
CA VAL A 256 -1.02 -12.53 -6.19
C VAL A 256 -1.35 -11.05 -6.18
N CYS A 257 -2.36 -10.64 -6.94
CA CYS A 257 -2.76 -9.24 -7.03
C CYS A 257 -3.93 -8.93 -6.10
N ILE A 258 -3.86 -7.77 -5.45
CA ILE A 258 -4.91 -7.23 -4.60
C ILE A 258 -5.53 -5.99 -5.25
N VAL A 259 -6.85 -6.00 -5.34
CA VAL A 259 -7.65 -4.79 -5.56
C VAL A 259 -8.20 -4.35 -4.21
N ALA A 260 -7.61 -3.30 -3.66
CA ALA A 260 -7.94 -2.80 -2.32
C ALA A 260 -9.23 -1.99 -2.32
N GLN A 261 -9.88 -1.90 -1.16
CA GLN A 261 -11.08 -1.09 -0.91
C GLN A 261 -10.81 0.39 -1.22
N ASP A 262 -9.69 0.93 -0.71
CA ASP A 262 -9.23 2.28 -1.03
C ASP A 262 -8.37 2.25 -2.30
N THR A 263 -8.97 2.64 -3.42
CA THR A 263 -8.30 2.65 -4.72
C THR A 263 -7.37 3.84 -4.87
N PHE A 264 -6.09 3.56 -5.12
CA PHE A 264 -5.08 4.57 -5.45
C PHE A 264 -4.80 4.58 -6.95
N LEU A 265 -4.94 5.76 -7.57
CA LEU A 265 -4.55 5.99 -8.96
C LEU A 265 -3.39 6.99 -9.01
N PHE A 266 -2.42 6.70 -9.88
CA PHE A 266 -1.30 7.58 -10.12
C PHE A 266 -1.70 8.79 -10.97
N SER A 267 -0.98 9.90 -10.81
CA SER A 267 -1.10 11.07 -11.69
C SER A 267 -0.50 10.76 -13.06
N ASP A 268 -1.23 9.98 -13.86
CA ASP A 268 -0.85 9.48 -15.17
C ASP A 268 -2.10 9.31 -16.03
N THR A 269 -1.96 8.92 -17.29
CA THR A 269 -3.06 8.58 -18.17
C THR A 269 -3.85 7.38 -17.63
N ILE A 270 -5.10 7.21 -18.07
CA ILE A 270 -5.88 6.01 -17.76
C ILE A 270 -5.18 4.76 -18.28
N GLY A 271 -4.68 4.81 -19.52
CA GLY A 271 -3.89 3.73 -20.11
C GLY A 271 -2.64 3.39 -19.29
N GLY A 272 -1.88 4.42 -18.86
CA GLY A 272 -0.71 4.25 -17.98
C GLY A 272 -1.06 3.66 -16.62
N ASN A 273 -2.18 4.07 -16.04
CA ASN A 273 -2.67 3.49 -14.78
C ASN A 273 -3.03 2.00 -14.90
N ILE A 274 -3.64 1.56 -16.00
CA ILE A 274 -3.94 0.14 -16.26
C ILE A 274 -2.65 -0.60 -16.59
N GLY A 275 -1.81 -0.02 -17.47
CA GLY A 275 -0.54 -0.59 -17.91
C GLY A 275 0.50 -0.74 -16.80
N PHE A 276 0.33 -0.06 -15.66
CA PHE A 276 1.22 -0.21 -14.51
C PHE A 276 1.32 -1.66 -14.00
N GLY A 277 0.25 -2.45 -14.12
CA GLY A 277 0.25 -3.88 -13.80
C GLY A 277 0.68 -4.78 -14.96
N ALA A 278 0.85 -4.22 -16.15
CA ALA A 278 1.17 -5.01 -17.33
C ALA A 278 2.69 -5.21 -17.49
N SER A 279 3.09 -6.24 -18.26
CA SER A 279 4.50 -6.37 -18.67
C SER A 279 4.87 -5.27 -19.65
N ASP A 280 6.19 -4.93 -19.73
CA ASP A 280 6.73 -3.87 -20.58
C ASP A 280 6.36 -4.03 -22.08
N ASP A 281 6.06 -5.25 -22.54
CA ASP A 281 5.71 -5.58 -23.92
C ASP A 281 4.19 -5.56 -24.19
N SER A 282 3.38 -5.13 -23.23
CA SER A 282 1.92 -5.12 -23.38
C SER A 282 1.47 -4.00 -24.31
N ASP A 283 0.74 -4.36 -25.37
CA ASP A 283 0.22 -3.42 -26.34
C ASP A 283 -1.10 -2.77 -25.86
N ASP A 284 -1.51 -1.69 -26.51
CA ASP A 284 -2.74 -0.97 -26.20
C ASP A 284 -4.01 -1.87 -26.29
N ARG A 285 -3.99 -2.90 -27.13
CA ARG A 285 -5.10 -3.85 -27.29
C ARG A 285 -5.26 -4.71 -26.03
N TYR A 286 -4.13 -5.10 -25.42
CA TYR A 286 -4.15 -5.84 -24.18
C TYR A 286 -4.74 -5.01 -23.05
N ILE A 287 -4.30 -3.74 -22.92
CA ILE A 287 -4.82 -2.78 -21.95
C ILE A 287 -6.33 -2.58 -22.13
N GLN A 288 -6.79 -2.38 -23.37
CA GLN A 288 -8.21 -2.24 -23.71
C GLN A 288 -9.00 -3.51 -23.36
N LYS A 289 -8.46 -4.70 -23.61
CA LYS A 289 -9.08 -5.97 -23.23
C LYS A 289 -9.25 -6.09 -21.72
N MET A 290 -8.25 -5.71 -20.93
CA MET A 290 -8.37 -5.73 -19.47
C MET A 290 -9.39 -4.72 -18.96
N ALA A 291 -9.46 -3.54 -19.59
CA ALA A 291 -10.49 -2.54 -19.30
C ALA A 291 -11.91 -3.06 -19.62
N GLN A 292 -12.09 -3.79 -20.72
CA GLN A 292 -13.37 -4.41 -21.10
C GLN A 292 -13.80 -5.45 -20.05
N ILE A 293 -12.90 -6.34 -19.65
CA ILE A 293 -13.18 -7.36 -18.62
C ILE A 293 -13.57 -6.72 -17.28
N ALA A 294 -12.91 -5.61 -16.91
CA ALA A 294 -13.21 -4.84 -15.70
C ALA A 294 -14.45 -3.92 -15.85
N GLY A 295 -15.15 -3.93 -16.98
CA GLY A 295 -16.30 -3.06 -17.24
C GLY A 295 -15.94 -1.56 -17.33
N ALA A 296 -14.68 -1.24 -17.63
CA ALA A 296 -14.18 0.13 -17.65
C ALA A 296 -14.18 0.77 -19.05
N ASP A 297 -14.10 0.00 -20.11
CA ASP A 297 -13.91 0.48 -21.51
C ASP A 297 -14.96 1.50 -21.95
N ASN A 298 -16.24 1.24 -21.64
CA ASN A 298 -17.34 2.10 -22.05
C ASN A 298 -17.19 3.54 -21.54
N PHE A 299 -16.91 3.71 -20.23
CA PHE A 299 -16.76 5.06 -19.70
C PHE A 299 -15.43 5.71 -20.12
N ILE A 300 -14.36 4.91 -20.30
CA ILE A 300 -13.08 5.43 -20.79
C ILE A 300 -13.24 6.03 -22.19
N ARG A 301 -13.89 5.31 -23.11
CA ARG A 301 -14.15 5.78 -24.48
C ARG A 301 -15.08 7.00 -24.54
N SER A 302 -15.92 7.20 -23.54
CA SER A 302 -16.79 8.39 -23.45
C SER A 302 -16.03 9.64 -22.99
N MET A 303 -14.79 9.53 -22.52
CA MET A 303 -13.96 10.66 -22.13
C MET A 303 -13.33 11.33 -23.36
N PRO A 304 -13.09 12.66 -23.34
CA PRO A 304 -12.58 13.40 -24.50
C PRO A 304 -11.27 12.87 -25.08
N GLN A 305 -10.39 12.33 -24.25
CA GLN A 305 -9.09 11.77 -24.64
C GLN A 305 -9.01 10.24 -24.47
N GLY A 306 -10.14 9.58 -24.14
CA GLY A 306 -10.19 8.14 -23.97
C GLY A 306 -9.13 7.63 -22.98
N TYR A 307 -8.31 6.68 -23.42
CA TYR A 307 -7.22 6.08 -22.62
C TYR A 307 -6.07 7.05 -22.30
N ASP A 308 -5.90 8.13 -23.10
CA ASP A 308 -4.90 9.17 -22.87
C ASP A 308 -5.37 10.24 -21.89
N THR A 309 -6.59 10.12 -21.35
CA THR A 309 -7.09 11.03 -20.33
C THR A 309 -6.22 10.97 -19.09
N VAL A 310 -5.62 12.10 -18.72
CA VAL A 310 -4.78 12.22 -17.52
C VAL A 310 -5.67 12.25 -16.28
N VAL A 311 -5.41 11.36 -15.37
CA VAL A 311 -6.10 11.28 -14.06
C VAL A 311 -5.28 12.09 -13.05
N GLY A 312 -5.93 13.01 -12.37
CA GLY A 312 -5.28 13.79 -11.30
C GLY A 312 -4.92 12.92 -10.09
N GLU A 313 -4.18 13.51 -9.16
CA GLU A 313 -3.74 12.85 -7.93
C GLU A 313 -4.91 12.13 -7.24
N ARG A 314 -4.71 10.85 -6.89
CA ARG A 314 -5.73 9.96 -6.31
C ARG A 314 -7.02 9.83 -7.12
N GLY A 315 -6.96 10.07 -8.44
CA GLY A 315 -8.13 9.91 -9.31
C GLY A 315 -9.15 11.03 -9.19
N VAL A 316 -8.72 12.26 -8.94
CA VAL A 316 -9.62 13.43 -8.93
C VAL A 316 -10.36 13.52 -10.27
N GLY A 317 -11.69 13.64 -10.22
CA GLY A 317 -12.58 13.69 -11.40
C GLY A 317 -13.26 12.37 -11.76
N LEU A 318 -12.86 11.24 -11.14
CA LEU A 318 -13.51 9.94 -11.34
C LEU A 318 -14.46 9.60 -10.18
N SER A 319 -15.58 8.93 -10.49
CA SER A 319 -16.45 8.35 -9.46
C SER A 319 -15.79 7.16 -8.75
N GLY A 320 -16.28 6.81 -7.55
CA GLY A 320 -15.76 5.66 -6.80
C GLY A 320 -15.78 4.36 -7.61
N GLY A 321 -16.89 4.05 -8.28
CA GLY A 321 -17.03 2.87 -9.13
C GLY A 321 -16.11 2.88 -10.35
N GLN A 322 -15.83 4.06 -10.94
CA GLN A 322 -14.86 4.18 -12.02
C GLN A 322 -13.44 3.88 -11.53
N LYS A 323 -13.06 4.40 -10.36
CA LYS A 323 -11.76 4.10 -9.74
C LYS A 323 -11.60 2.61 -9.45
N GLN A 324 -12.63 1.97 -8.88
CA GLN A 324 -12.63 0.54 -8.58
C GLN A 324 -12.43 -0.29 -9.85
N ARG A 325 -13.15 0.02 -10.93
CA ARG A 325 -13.01 -0.68 -12.23
C ARG A 325 -11.63 -0.48 -12.86
N LEU A 326 -11.04 0.71 -12.77
CA LEU A 326 -9.65 0.95 -13.23
C LEU A 326 -8.62 0.17 -12.40
N SER A 327 -8.80 0.11 -11.08
CA SER A 327 -7.94 -0.68 -10.20
C SER A 327 -8.04 -2.18 -10.49
N LEU A 328 -9.26 -2.66 -10.80
CA LEU A 328 -9.46 -4.05 -11.24
C LEU A 328 -8.78 -4.30 -12.58
N ALA A 329 -8.93 -3.41 -13.57
CA ALA A 329 -8.26 -3.54 -14.87
C ALA A 329 -6.73 -3.59 -14.72
N ARG A 330 -6.15 -2.76 -13.84
CA ARG A 330 -4.73 -2.80 -13.47
C ARG A 330 -4.31 -4.15 -12.91
N ALA A 331 -5.06 -4.68 -11.96
CA ALA A 331 -4.76 -5.97 -11.35
C ALA A 331 -4.87 -7.13 -12.35
N LEU A 332 -5.82 -7.07 -13.27
CA LEU A 332 -5.98 -8.05 -14.34
C LEU A 332 -4.85 -7.97 -15.38
N ALA A 333 -4.30 -6.77 -15.61
CA ALA A 333 -3.20 -6.56 -16.56
C ALA A 333 -1.90 -7.29 -16.16
N ASP A 334 -1.68 -7.51 -14.88
CA ASP A 334 -0.56 -8.34 -14.37
C ASP A 334 -0.78 -9.86 -14.61
N ASN A 335 -1.97 -10.24 -15.05
CA ASN A 335 -2.36 -11.63 -15.29
C ASN A 335 -2.08 -12.58 -14.10
N PRO A 336 -2.55 -12.24 -12.89
CA PRO A 336 -2.27 -12.98 -11.68
C PRO A 336 -2.91 -14.37 -11.69
N SER A 337 -2.32 -15.33 -10.96
CA SER A 337 -2.93 -16.63 -10.67
C SER A 337 -3.93 -16.55 -9.52
N ILE A 338 -3.70 -15.63 -8.56
CA ILE A 338 -4.59 -15.36 -7.43
C ILE A 338 -5.00 -13.88 -7.49
N LEU A 339 -6.31 -13.64 -7.62
CA LEU A 339 -6.90 -12.31 -7.61
C LEU A 339 -7.68 -12.08 -6.31
N ILE A 340 -7.25 -11.12 -5.52
CA ILE A 340 -7.91 -10.74 -4.28
C ILE A 340 -8.71 -9.45 -4.52
N MET A 341 -10.00 -9.47 -4.19
CA MET A 341 -10.91 -8.34 -4.33
C MET A 341 -11.44 -7.96 -2.95
N ASP A 342 -10.98 -6.83 -2.40
CA ASP A 342 -11.42 -6.33 -1.09
C ASP A 342 -12.50 -5.25 -1.30
N ASP A 343 -13.77 -5.65 -1.20
CA ASP A 343 -14.98 -4.82 -1.37
C ASP A 343 -14.99 -3.95 -2.65
N THR A 344 -14.42 -4.48 -3.72
CA THR A 344 -14.12 -3.74 -4.96
C THR A 344 -15.33 -3.49 -5.84
N THR A 345 -16.47 -4.10 -5.54
CA THR A 345 -17.71 -3.94 -6.30
C THR A 345 -18.80 -3.19 -5.53
N SER A 346 -18.49 -2.69 -4.32
CA SER A 346 -19.47 -2.01 -3.47
C SER A 346 -20.02 -0.70 -4.03
N ALA A 347 -19.23 -0.01 -4.85
CA ALA A 347 -19.60 1.23 -5.53
C ALA A 347 -20.02 1.02 -7.02
N VAL A 348 -20.10 -0.25 -7.46
CA VAL A 348 -20.54 -0.64 -8.81
C VAL A 348 -22.01 -1.09 -8.75
N ASP A 349 -22.77 -0.81 -9.79
CA ASP A 349 -24.15 -1.28 -9.93
C ASP A 349 -24.21 -2.81 -10.15
N MET A 350 -25.34 -3.41 -9.83
CA MET A 350 -25.52 -4.88 -9.85
C MET A 350 -25.36 -5.50 -11.24
N GLU A 351 -25.72 -4.77 -12.29
CA GLU A 351 -25.63 -5.24 -13.68
C GLU A 351 -24.16 -5.33 -14.12
N THR A 352 -23.42 -4.24 -13.92
CA THR A 352 -21.96 -4.19 -14.18
C THR A 352 -21.19 -5.21 -13.31
N GLU A 353 -21.58 -5.40 -12.05
CA GLU A 353 -20.98 -6.44 -11.19
C GLU A 353 -21.18 -7.84 -11.77
N ALA A 354 -22.39 -8.16 -12.23
CA ALA A 354 -22.69 -9.44 -12.84
C ALA A 354 -21.90 -9.69 -14.14
N GLU A 355 -21.74 -8.65 -14.98
CA GLU A 355 -20.90 -8.71 -16.19
C GLU A 355 -19.42 -8.95 -15.84
N ILE A 356 -18.88 -8.23 -14.88
CA ILE A 356 -17.49 -8.43 -14.41
C ILE A 356 -17.30 -9.87 -13.92
N GLN A 357 -18.22 -10.41 -13.11
CA GLN A 357 -18.14 -11.77 -12.60
C GLN A 357 -18.20 -12.81 -13.74
N LYS A 358 -19.02 -12.56 -14.76
CA LYS A 358 -19.09 -13.42 -15.95
C LYS A 358 -17.78 -13.40 -16.72
N HIS A 359 -17.24 -12.21 -17.02
CA HIS A 359 -15.96 -12.08 -17.73
C HIS A 359 -14.80 -12.72 -16.97
N LEU A 360 -14.76 -12.59 -15.63
CA LEU A 360 -13.74 -13.23 -14.80
C LEU A 360 -13.80 -14.76 -14.88
N LYS A 361 -15.01 -15.35 -14.97
CA LYS A 361 -15.19 -16.80 -15.17
C LYS A 361 -14.76 -17.27 -16.55
N GLU A 362 -14.94 -16.42 -17.58
CA GLU A 362 -14.60 -16.72 -18.97
C GLU A 362 -13.11 -16.52 -19.30
N MET A 363 -12.35 -15.90 -18.38
CA MET A 363 -10.90 -15.73 -18.58
C MET A 363 -10.20 -17.09 -18.56
N ASP A 364 -9.46 -17.37 -19.64
CA ASP A 364 -8.62 -18.57 -19.76
C ASP A 364 -7.64 -18.69 -18.59
N GLY A 365 -7.59 -19.87 -17.95
CA GLY A 365 -6.55 -20.22 -17.00
C GLY A 365 -6.98 -20.40 -15.54
N GLY A 366 -8.29 -20.41 -15.22
CA GLY A 366 -8.79 -20.84 -13.90
C GLY A 366 -8.13 -20.09 -12.74
N LYS A 367 -8.29 -18.73 -12.69
CA LYS A 367 -7.72 -17.92 -11.60
C LYS A 367 -8.40 -18.24 -10.27
N THR A 368 -7.62 -18.34 -9.21
CA THR A 368 -8.18 -18.39 -7.85
C THR A 368 -8.62 -16.97 -7.46
N ILE A 369 -9.89 -16.83 -7.07
CA ILE A 369 -10.48 -15.55 -6.72
C ILE A 369 -10.79 -15.54 -5.22
N VAL A 370 -10.29 -14.55 -4.50
CA VAL A 370 -10.62 -14.31 -3.09
C VAL A 370 -11.42 -13.02 -3.01
N ALA A 371 -12.71 -13.11 -2.72
CA ALA A 371 -13.62 -11.98 -2.65
C ALA A 371 -13.97 -11.68 -1.19
N ILE A 372 -13.54 -10.53 -0.68
CA ILE A 372 -14.05 -9.96 0.55
C ILE A 372 -15.27 -9.12 0.20
N ALA A 373 -16.38 -9.36 0.84
CA ALA A 373 -17.58 -8.59 0.58
C ALA A 373 -18.39 -8.33 1.85
N HIS A 374 -19.09 -7.20 1.82
CA HIS A 374 -20.14 -6.86 2.77
C HIS A 374 -21.53 -7.25 2.26
N ARG A 375 -21.64 -7.54 0.96
CA ARG A 375 -22.88 -7.97 0.30
C ARG A 375 -22.81 -9.46 -0.03
N ILE A 376 -23.89 -10.18 0.29
CA ILE A 376 -23.97 -11.60 -0.05
C ILE A 376 -24.02 -11.83 -1.56
N SER A 377 -24.59 -10.90 -2.35
CA SER A 377 -24.61 -10.97 -3.82
C SER A 377 -23.22 -11.22 -4.42
N SER A 378 -22.17 -10.64 -3.85
CA SER A 378 -20.80 -10.73 -4.38
C SER A 378 -20.13 -12.09 -4.08
N VAL A 379 -20.60 -12.83 -3.06
CA VAL A 379 -19.99 -14.09 -2.60
C VAL A 379 -20.89 -15.32 -2.72
N LYS A 380 -22.18 -15.17 -3.02
CA LYS A 380 -23.15 -16.28 -3.09
C LYS A 380 -22.74 -17.39 -4.09
N ASP A 381 -22.05 -17.01 -5.16
CA ASP A 381 -21.58 -17.91 -6.22
C ASP A 381 -20.13 -18.40 -5.97
N SER A 382 -19.64 -18.31 -4.73
CA SER A 382 -18.33 -18.83 -4.35
C SER A 382 -18.37 -20.31 -4.04
N ASP A 383 -17.31 -21.03 -4.40
CA ASP A 383 -17.16 -22.46 -4.12
C ASP A 383 -17.01 -22.75 -2.63
N LEU A 384 -16.39 -21.80 -1.92
CA LEU A 384 -16.28 -21.83 -0.47
C LEU A 384 -16.57 -20.41 0.08
N ILE A 385 -17.41 -20.33 1.10
CA ILE A 385 -17.68 -19.11 1.85
C ILE A 385 -17.19 -19.31 3.30
N LEU A 386 -16.42 -18.35 3.79
CA LEU A 386 -16.00 -18.28 5.19
C LEU A 386 -16.69 -17.11 5.86
N VAL A 387 -17.30 -17.35 7.01
CA VAL A 387 -17.84 -16.31 7.88
C VAL A 387 -16.86 -16.10 9.02
N LEU A 388 -16.26 -14.91 9.06
CA LEU A 388 -15.30 -14.50 10.09
C LEU A 388 -16.01 -13.69 11.20
N GLU A 389 -15.72 -14.04 12.45
CA GLU A 389 -16.13 -13.27 13.63
C GLU A 389 -15.01 -13.29 14.67
N HIS A 390 -14.60 -12.10 15.13
CA HIS A 390 -13.52 -11.92 16.11
C HIS A 390 -12.22 -12.69 15.79
N GLY A 391 -11.87 -12.73 14.50
CA GLY A 391 -10.65 -13.38 14.02
C GLY A 391 -10.72 -14.90 13.89
N ARG A 392 -11.92 -15.51 14.01
CA ARG A 392 -12.15 -16.95 13.86
C ARG A 392 -13.12 -17.23 12.72
N ILE A 393 -12.98 -18.39 12.08
CA ILE A 393 -14.00 -18.91 11.17
C ILE A 393 -15.11 -19.53 12.03
N VAL A 394 -16.30 -18.93 11.99
CA VAL A 394 -17.47 -19.44 12.71
C VAL A 394 -18.34 -20.34 11.85
N GLU A 395 -18.36 -20.10 10.54
CA GLU A 395 -19.09 -20.94 9.58
C GLU A 395 -18.29 -21.04 8.27
N ARG A 396 -18.40 -22.20 7.60
CA ARG A 396 -17.82 -22.44 6.28
C ARG A 396 -18.70 -23.38 5.48
N GLY A 397 -18.77 -23.15 4.17
CA GLY A 397 -19.55 -23.99 3.24
C GLY A 397 -19.94 -23.20 1.99
N THR A 398 -20.75 -23.80 1.16
CA THR A 398 -21.40 -23.16 0.02
C THR A 398 -22.59 -22.31 0.46
N HIS A 399 -23.08 -21.43 -0.42
CA HIS A 399 -24.28 -20.63 -0.15
C HIS A 399 -25.49 -21.49 0.31
N ALA A 400 -25.73 -22.62 -0.40
CA ALA A 400 -26.86 -23.48 -0.12
C ALA A 400 -26.75 -24.15 1.28
N GLU A 401 -25.56 -24.64 1.62
CA GLU A 401 -25.27 -25.25 2.91
C GLU A 401 -25.44 -24.26 4.08
N LEU A 402 -24.88 -23.04 3.91
CA LEU A 402 -24.93 -22.01 4.94
C LEU A 402 -26.34 -21.44 5.14
N VAL A 403 -27.13 -21.35 4.07
CA VAL A 403 -28.55 -20.98 4.20
C VAL A 403 -29.33 -22.06 4.92
N ALA A 404 -29.09 -23.35 4.61
CA ALA A 404 -29.76 -24.49 5.25
C ALA A 404 -29.36 -24.63 6.74
N ALA A 405 -28.15 -24.22 7.13
CA ALA A 405 -27.68 -24.29 8.51
C ALA A 405 -28.36 -23.28 9.45
N HIS A 406 -29.05 -22.28 8.92
CA HIS A 406 -29.73 -21.21 9.71
C HIS A 406 -28.85 -20.49 10.73
N GLY A 407 -27.55 -20.37 10.45
CA GLY A 407 -26.58 -19.76 11.33
C GLY A 407 -26.39 -18.26 11.10
N ARG A 408 -25.16 -17.76 11.34
CA ARG A 408 -24.77 -16.35 11.15
C ARG A 408 -24.97 -15.88 9.72
N TYR A 409 -24.53 -16.70 8.74
CA TYR A 409 -24.70 -16.42 7.32
C TYR A 409 -26.17 -16.21 6.95
N TRP A 410 -27.03 -17.08 7.41
CA TRP A 410 -28.47 -16.98 7.19
C TRP A 410 -29.04 -15.67 7.76
N GLY A 411 -28.62 -15.28 8.97
CA GLY A 411 -29.04 -14.03 9.59
C GLY A 411 -28.65 -12.80 8.75
N ILE A 412 -27.43 -12.77 8.20
CA ILE A 412 -26.96 -11.72 7.30
C ILE A 412 -27.77 -11.73 5.99
N TYR A 413 -28.01 -12.91 5.44
CA TYR A 413 -28.77 -13.10 4.20
C TYR A 413 -30.20 -12.56 4.32
N HIS A 414 -30.93 -12.95 5.36
CA HIS A 414 -32.28 -12.46 5.61
C HIS A 414 -32.34 -10.95 5.86
N LYS A 415 -31.39 -10.42 6.59
CA LYS A 415 -31.30 -8.97 6.84
C LYS A 415 -31.07 -8.19 5.52
N GLN A 416 -30.25 -8.70 4.63
CA GLN A 416 -29.98 -8.04 3.34
C GLN A 416 -31.12 -8.15 2.32
N LEU A 417 -31.91 -9.24 2.39
CA LEU A 417 -33.10 -9.40 1.56
C LEU A 417 -34.33 -8.61 2.04
N GLY A 418 -34.22 -7.89 3.19
CA GLY A 418 -35.34 -7.16 3.78
C GLY A 418 -36.45 -8.04 4.36
N LEU A 419 -36.19 -9.34 4.45
CA LEU A 419 -37.08 -10.29 5.12
C LEU A 419 -36.88 -10.13 6.62
N GLN A 420 -37.59 -9.15 7.22
CA GLN A 420 -37.62 -9.01 8.69
C GLN A 420 -38.16 -10.32 9.26
N SER A 421 -37.43 -10.88 10.20
CA SER A 421 -37.86 -11.99 11.04
C SER A 421 -39.11 -11.57 11.83
N GLY A 422 -40.26 -11.80 11.24
CA GLY A 422 -41.52 -11.80 11.98
C GLY A 422 -41.66 -13.09 12.77
N ALA A 423 -40.85 -13.27 13.83
CA ALA A 423 -41.07 -14.33 14.83
C ALA A 423 -40.09 -14.17 15.99
N ALA A 424 -40.31 -13.18 16.85
CA ALA A 424 -39.91 -13.23 18.27
C ALA A 424 -40.64 -12.12 19.04
N GLN A 425 -42.00 -12.10 18.93
CA GLN A 425 -42.85 -11.55 19.98
C GLN A 425 -43.85 -12.63 20.32
N GLY A 426 -43.57 -13.34 21.39
CA GLY A 426 -44.47 -14.35 21.92
C GLY A 426 -43.74 -15.29 22.88
N PHE A 427 -43.57 -14.90 24.07
CA PHE A 427 -43.64 -15.45 25.42
C PHE A 427 -42.54 -14.92 26.33
#